data_ac0e77b4c363ea0057033cc7e73c3f7c
#
_entry.id   ac0e77b4c363ea0057033cc7e73c3f7c
#
_cell.length_a   1.000
_cell.length_b   1.000
_cell.length_c   1.000
_cell.angle_alpha   90.00
_cell.angle_beta   90.00
_cell.angle_gamma   90.00
#
_symmetry.space_group_name_H-M   'P 1'
#
loop_
_entity.id
_entity.type
_entity.pdbx_description
1 polymer ?
#
loop_
_entity_poly.entity_id
_entity_poly.type
_entity_poly.pdbx_seq_one_letter_code
_entity_poly.pdbx_strand_id
1 'polypeptide(L)'
;LELLREMAFVRMSQYEENREEIILGKRRLNRALHGTRRLWVIGTVAASILIILGGLFQIGMIGGRLRGSTEVAAITPGSNKAQLILSDGEVVDLHAAVRQLPLSVTGIIRNDSLEGLKYSGNVGMKEEYNVLQTPVGGFYHLELSDGTRVWLNACSELRYPVSFVRKERRVMLKGEAYFQVSRDSSRPFYVQTSRQNIRVLGTSFNVRSYPADQEYTTLESGRVSIHCLGQDCLLRPGEQLRLSDTSVVIVPVRSENYIGWKNQCWVYDNCMLKEVFKDLERWYNVQIELEDESIGLRHFTGNFRRYDNINTVLEMIGLVAHVKYEVEGREIVFSWK
;
A
#
# COMPACT_ATOMS: atom_id res chain seq x y z
N LEU A 1 -12.12 26.49 8.99
CA LEU A 1 -11.87 25.51 7.91
C LEU A 1 -11.50 26.20 6.59
N GLU A 2 -12.12 27.33 6.25
CA GLU A 2 -11.77 28.14 5.06
C GLU A 2 -10.37 28.76 5.16
N LEU A 3 -9.99 29.30 6.30
CA LEU A 3 -8.65 29.88 6.54
C LEU A 3 -7.51 28.86 6.36
N LEU A 4 -7.73 27.60 6.71
CA LEU A 4 -6.75 26.53 6.51
C LEU A 4 -6.62 26.10 5.04
N ARG A 5 -7.69 26.23 4.26
CA ARG A 5 -7.67 25.98 2.81
C ARG A 5 -6.95 27.11 2.06
N GLU A 6 -7.17 28.36 2.44
CA GLU A 6 -6.43 29.49 1.86
C GLU A 6 -4.94 29.44 2.18
N MET A 7 -4.56 29.11 3.41
CA MET A 7 -3.14 28.95 3.79
C MET A 7 -2.44 27.81 3.05
N ALA A 8 -3.14 26.72 2.76
CA ALA A 8 -2.60 25.61 1.98
C ALA A 8 -2.43 25.99 0.50
N PHE A 9 -3.35 26.75 -0.06
CA PHE A 9 -3.29 27.23 -1.45
C PHE A 9 -2.17 28.25 -1.66
N VAL A 10 -1.98 29.19 -0.72
CA VAL A 10 -0.89 30.17 -0.77
C VAL A 10 0.49 29.50 -0.64
N ARG A 11 0.62 28.45 0.19
CA ARG A 11 1.87 27.69 0.28
C ARG A 11 2.20 26.90 -1.00
N MET A 12 1.21 26.37 -1.68
CA MET A 12 1.45 25.65 -2.94
C MET A 12 1.87 26.59 -4.07
N SER A 13 1.29 27.79 -4.17
CA SER A 13 1.68 28.78 -5.18
C SER A 13 3.10 29.32 -4.95
N GLN A 14 3.52 29.55 -3.70
CA GLN A 14 4.89 29.93 -3.36
C GLN A 14 5.92 28.83 -3.66
N TYR A 15 5.49 27.54 -3.62
CA TYR A 15 6.39 26.41 -3.90
C TYR A 15 6.67 26.27 -5.41
N GLU A 16 5.72 26.61 -6.27
CA GLU A 16 5.91 26.61 -7.73
C GLU A 16 6.78 27.80 -8.20
N GLU A 17 6.59 28.98 -7.62
CA GLU A 17 7.39 30.17 -7.93
C GLU A 17 8.87 30.00 -7.57
N ASN A 18 9.18 29.40 -6.42
CA ASN A 18 10.56 29.08 -6.02
C ASN A 18 11.23 28.03 -6.93
N ARG A 19 10.48 27.17 -7.59
CA ARG A 19 11.03 26.15 -8.49
C ARG A 19 11.54 26.74 -9.81
N GLU A 20 10.88 27.75 -10.33
CA GLU A 20 11.32 28.46 -11.54
C GLU A 20 12.56 29.31 -11.27
N GLU A 21 12.66 29.97 -10.13
CA GLU A 21 13.88 30.75 -9.76
C GLU A 21 15.12 29.87 -9.59
N ILE A 22 14.97 28.66 -9.02
CA ILE A 22 16.07 27.69 -8.87
C ILE A 22 16.55 27.19 -10.24
N ILE A 23 15.64 26.99 -11.20
CA ILE A 23 16.00 26.56 -12.57
C ILE A 23 16.71 27.66 -13.32
N LEU A 24 16.31 28.92 -13.17
CA LEU A 24 16.92 30.08 -13.77
C LEU A 24 18.30 30.37 -13.15
N GLY A 25 18.44 30.17 -11.84
CA GLY A 25 19.73 30.29 -11.13
C GLY A 25 20.78 29.29 -11.62
N LYS A 26 20.39 28.03 -11.84
CA LYS A 26 21.28 26.99 -12.40
C LYS A 26 21.74 27.29 -13.84
N ARG A 27 20.92 27.93 -14.67
CA ARG A 27 21.30 28.32 -16.05
C ARG A 27 22.27 29.50 -16.10
N ARG A 28 22.23 30.40 -15.11
CA ARG A 28 23.19 31.50 -14.98
C ARG A 28 24.56 31.04 -14.49
N LEU A 29 24.60 30.09 -13.57
CA LEU A 29 25.83 29.50 -13.01
C LEU A 29 26.64 28.74 -14.08
N ASN A 30 25.96 27.99 -14.96
CA ASN A 30 26.62 27.25 -16.04
C ASN A 30 27.22 28.13 -17.16
N ARG A 31 26.77 29.38 -17.34
CA ARG A 31 27.36 30.31 -18.31
C ARG A 31 28.62 31.04 -17.79
N ALA A 32 28.79 31.11 -16.47
CA ALA A 32 29.93 31.77 -15.84
C ALA A 32 31.20 30.91 -15.80
N LEU A 33 31.09 29.59 -16.04
CA LEU A 33 32.21 28.64 -15.95
C LEU A 33 32.93 28.35 -17.26
N HIS A 34 32.56 28.98 -18.40
CA HIS A 34 33.25 28.85 -19.68
C HIS A 34 33.93 30.15 -20.10
N GLY A 35 35.05 30.46 -19.44
CA GLY A 35 35.94 31.57 -19.81
C GLY A 35 37.39 31.20 -19.54
N THR A 36 38.00 30.59 -20.53
CA THR A 36 39.43 30.56 -20.90
C THR A 36 40.43 31.13 -19.92
N ARG A 37 41.49 30.37 -19.52
CA ARG A 37 42.89 30.73 -19.83
C ARG A 37 43.92 29.69 -19.34
N ARG A 38 44.63 29.16 -20.35
CA ARG A 38 46.05 28.92 -20.50
C ARG A 38 46.79 27.90 -19.64
N LEU A 39 47.07 26.83 -20.33
CA LEU A 39 48.37 26.17 -20.51
C LEU A 39 49.58 26.97 -19.94
N TRP A 40 50.18 26.38 -18.90
CA TRP A 40 51.62 26.33 -18.57
C TRP A 40 51.72 25.90 -17.10
N VAL A 41 51.99 24.73 -16.88
CA VAL A 41 52.69 24.03 -15.78
C VAL A 41 52.33 22.53 -15.86
N ILE A 42 52.74 21.91 -16.95
CA ILE A 42 52.65 20.45 -17.08
C ILE A 42 54.12 19.95 -17.16
N GLY A 43 54.74 19.85 -16.03
CA GLY A 43 56.08 19.30 -16.00
C GLY A 43 56.59 18.79 -14.65
N THR A 44 56.11 19.33 -13.57
CA THR A 44 56.61 18.99 -12.23
C THR A 44 55.63 18.32 -11.28
N VAL A 45 54.36 18.16 -11.67
CA VAL A 45 53.32 17.52 -10.83
C VAL A 45 53.19 16.03 -11.14
N ALA A 46 53.64 15.56 -12.32
CA ALA A 46 53.51 14.15 -12.70
C ALA A 46 54.40 13.19 -11.89
N ALA A 47 55.59 13.64 -11.46
CA ALA A 47 56.49 12.80 -10.67
C ALA A 47 56.04 12.63 -9.19
N SER A 48 55.45 13.65 -8.60
CA SER A 48 54.93 13.59 -7.24
C SER A 48 53.66 12.76 -7.11
N ILE A 49 52.81 12.75 -8.15
CA ILE A 49 51.58 11.96 -8.16
C ILE A 49 51.91 10.46 -8.31
N LEU A 50 52.92 10.09 -9.06
CA LEU A 50 53.34 8.67 -9.22
C LEU A 50 53.93 8.11 -7.92
N ILE A 51 54.64 8.93 -7.12
CA ILE A 51 55.20 8.48 -5.84
C ILE A 51 54.09 8.34 -4.78
N ILE A 52 53.11 9.25 -4.79
CA ILE A 52 51.97 9.16 -3.88
C ILE A 52 51.03 7.97 -4.27
N LEU A 53 50.81 7.74 -5.55
CA LEU A 53 50.02 6.57 -6.01
C LEU A 53 50.75 5.24 -5.77
N GLY A 54 52.06 5.21 -5.88
CA GLY A 54 52.86 4.01 -5.53
C GLY A 54 52.87 3.70 -4.04
N GLY A 55 52.89 4.75 -3.19
CA GLY A 55 52.82 4.61 -1.75
C GLY A 55 51.42 4.20 -1.26
N LEU A 56 50.38 4.70 -1.87
CA LEU A 56 48.97 4.31 -1.58
C LEU A 56 48.66 2.89 -2.04
N PHE A 57 49.30 2.42 -3.13
CA PHE A 57 49.14 1.05 -3.62
C PHE A 57 49.78 0.01 -2.66
N GLN A 58 50.85 0.35 -1.97
CA GLN A 58 51.47 -0.55 -0.98
C GLN A 58 50.73 -0.56 0.39
N ILE A 59 50.07 0.51 0.77
CA ILE A 59 49.29 0.57 2.01
C ILE A 59 47.92 -0.10 1.82
N GLY A 60 47.42 -0.21 0.61
CA GLY A 60 46.14 -0.88 0.29
C GLY A 60 46.16 -2.41 0.34
N MET A 61 47.35 -3.03 0.47
CA MET A 61 47.48 -4.51 0.54
C MET A 61 47.57 -5.08 1.96
N ILE A 62 47.54 -4.25 2.99
CA ILE A 62 47.51 -4.69 4.39
C ILE A 62 46.18 -4.33 5.03
N GLY A 63 45.26 -5.26 4.97
CA GLY A 63 44.17 -5.37 5.95
C GLY A 63 43.07 -4.32 5.90
N GLY A 64 42.39 -4.20 4.78
CA GLY A 64 41.05 -3.63 4.74
C GLY A 64 40.12 -4.57 4.00
N ARG A 65 39.43 -5.45 4.70
CA ARG A 65 38.18 -6.00 4.17
C ARG A 65 37.37 -4.80 3.69
N LEU A 66 37.35 -4.57 2.40
CA LEU A 66 36.28 -3.80 1.78
C LEU A 66 34.99 -4.48 2.25
N ARG A 67 34.36 -3.93 3.25
CA ARG A 67 32.92 -4.13 3.43
C ARG A 67 32.37 -3.69 2.06
N GLY A 68 32.05 -4.65 1.23
CA GLY A 68 31.26 -4.39 0.05
C GLY A 68 30.06 -3.61 0.59
N SER A 69 29.91 -2.41 0.15
CA SER A 69 28.63 -1.74 0.24
C SER A 69 27.68 -2.63 -0.53
N THR A 70 27.03 -3.55 0.18
CA THR A 70 25.85 -4.21 -0.34
C THR A 70 24.96 -3.03 -0.69
N GLU A 71 24.74 -2.81 -1.96
CA GLU A 71 23.78 -1.83 -2.44
C GLU A 71 22.46 -2.22 -1.78
N VAL A 72 22.11 -1.53 -0.71
CA VAL A 72 20.86 -1.77 0.02
C VAL A 72 19.79 -1.42 -0.98
N ALA A 73 19.15 -2.44 -1.52
CA ALA A 73 18.07 -2.23 -2.49
C ALA A 73 17.08 -1.25 -1.89
N ALA A 74 16.90 -0.12 -2.55
CA ALA A 74 16.05 0.96 -2.05
C ALA A 74 14.65 0.39 -1.74
N ILE A 75 14.16 0.64 -0.52
CA ILE A 75 12.82 0.22 -0.12
C ILE A 75 11.83 1.04 -0.94
N THR A 76 11.20 0.39 -1.91
CA THR A 76 10.20 1.01 -2.78
C THR A 76 8.79 0.74 -2.24
N PRO A 77 7.86 1.68 -2.41
CA PRO A 77 6.47 1.45 -2.09
C PRO A 77 5.87 0.33 -2.95
N GLY A 78 4.77 -0.21 -2.49
CA GLY A 78 4.00 -1.20 -3.23
C GLY A 78 3.48 -0.69 -4.58
N SER A 79 2.96 -1.59 -5.38
CA SER A 79 2.49 -1.31 -6.75
C SER A 79 1.28 -2.15 -7.12
N ASN A 80 0.69 -1.89 -8.28
CA ASN A 80 -0.37 -2.71 -8.86
C ASN A 80 0.22 -4.06 -9.29
N LYS A 81 0.07 -5.09 -8.44
CA LYS A 81 0.50 -6.46 -8.71
C LYS A 81 -0.40 -7.45 -8.00
N ALA A 82 -0.81 -8.48 -8.73
CA ALA A 82 -1.61 -9.57 -8.20
C ALA A 82 -1.37 -10.83 -9.03
N GLN A 83 -1.76 -11.96 -8.47
CA GLN A 83 -1.83 -13.25 -9.15
C GLN A 83 -3.30 -13.69 -9.21
N LEU A 84 -3.72 -14.15 -10.37
CA LEU A 84 -5.03 -14.75 -10.58
C LEU A 84 -4.86 -16.26 -10.71
N ILE A 85 -5.46 -16.99 -9.78
CA ILE A 85 -5.52 -18.46 -9.82
C ILE A 85 -6.89 -18.83 -10.40
N LEU A 86 -6.88 -19.50 -11.52
CA LEU A 86 -8.08 -19.93 -12.23
C LEU A 86 -8.69 -21.18 -11.60
N SER A 87 -9.92 -21.52 -11.99
CA SER A 87 -10.66 -22.67 -11.47
C SER A 87 -9.99 -24.04 -11.78
N ASP A 88 -9.17 -24.09 -12.82
CA ASP A 88 -8.35 -25.27 -13.20
C ASP A 88 -6.98 -25.33 -12.51
N GLY A 89 -6.64 -24.30 -11.71
CA GLY A 89 -5.36 -24.18 -10.99
C GLY A 89 -4.26 -23.46 -11.76
N GLU A 90 -4.51 -23.01 -13.00
CA GLU A 90 -3.56 -22.14 -13.72
C GLU A 90 -3.34 -20.83 -12.97
N VAL A 91 -2.07 -20.40 -12.85
CA VAL A 91 -1.71 -19.14 -12.17
C VAL A 91 -1.26 -18.11 -13.20
N VAL A 92 -1.93 -16.99 -13.24
CA VAL A 92 -1.66 -15.87 -14.15
C VAL A 92 -1.13 -14.69 -13.35
N ASP A 93 0.09 -14.23 -13.66
CA ASP A 93 0.66 -13.00 -13.08
C ASP A 93 0.08 -11.77 -13.79
N LEU A 94 -0.71 -10.99 -13.09
CA LEU A 94 -1.39 -9.82 -13.63
C LEU A 94 -0.47 -8.60 -13.78
N HIS A 95 0.72 -8.59 -13.15
CA HIS A 95 1.71 -7.54 -13.34
C HIS A 95 2.40 -7.64 -14.72
N ALA A 96 2.71 -8.86 -15.14
CA ALA A 96 3.34 -9.13 -16.43
C ALA A 96 2.35 -9.18 -17.60
N ALA A 97 1.09 -9.54 -17.32
CA ALA A 97 0.07 -9.89 -18.32
C ALA A 97 -0.78 -8.72 -18.83
N VAL A 98 -0.29 -7.47 -18.78
CA VAL A 98 -1.02 -6.31 -19.33
C VAL A 98 -1.38 -6.50 -20.82
N ARG A 99 -0.84 -7.51 -21.50
CA ARG A 99 -1.01 -7.66 -22.96
C ARG A 99 -1.73 -8.92 -23.45
N GLN A 100 -1.78 -10.04 -22.71
CA GLN A 100 -2.49 -11.23 -23.20
C GLN A 100 -2.83 -12.17 -22.04
N LEU A 101 -4.08 -12.14 -21.58
CA LEU A 101 -4.62 -13.26 -20.81
C LEU A 101 -4.80 -14.45 -21.76
N PRO A 102 -4.53 -15.70 -21.34
CA PRO A 102 -4.80 -16.89 -22.15
C PRO A 102 -6.25 -16.89 -22.61
N LEU A 103 -6.50 -17.28 -23.85
CA LEU A 103 -7.86 -17.41 -24.44
C LEU A 103 -8.75 -18.42 -23.68
N SER A 104 -8.15 -19.24 -22.80
CA SER A 104 -8.82 -20.19 -21.91
C SER A 104 -9.52 -19.54 -20.73
N VAL A 105 -9.26 -18.24 -20.46
CA VAL A 105 -9.84 -17.54 -19.30
C VAL A 105 -11.26 -17.12 -19.64
N THR A 106 -12.20 -18.00 -19.40
CA THR A 106 -13.64 -17.77 -19.63
C THR A 106 -14.10 -16.58 -18.78
N GLY A 107 -14.68 -15.57 -19.42
CA GLY A 107 -15.38 -14.49 -18.75
C GLY A 107 -14.60 -13.23 -18.45
N ILE A 108 -13.28 -13.20 -18.66
CA ILE A 108 -12.51 -11.96 -18.51
C ILE A 108 -12.63 -11.14 -19.79
N ILE A 109 -13.15 -9.91 -19.68
CA ILE A 109 -13.24 -8.97 -20.80
C ILE A 109 -12.00 -8.12 -20.91
N ARG A 110 -11.41 -7.72 -19.75
CA ARG A 110 -10.35 -6.72 -19.74
C ARG A 110 -9.45 -6.92 -18.51
N ASN A 111 -8.15 -6.83 -18.74
CA ASN A 111 -7.15 -6.66 -17.72
C ASN A 111 -6.29 -5.46 -18.09
N ASP A 112 -6.32 -4.42 -17.28
CA ASP A 112 -5.60 -3.19 -17.55
C ASP A 112 -5.06 -2.63 -16.22
N SER A 113 -3.86 -2.08 -16.28
CA SER A 113 -3.16 -1.59 -15.07
C SER A 113 -3.87 -0.43 -14.36
N LEU A 114 -4.78 0.27 -15.05
CA LEU A 114 -5.53 1.41 -14.52
C LEU A 114 -6.93 1.01 -14.07
N GLU A 115 -7.60 0.15 -14.84
CA GLU A 115 -8.99 -0.27 -14.59
C GLU A 115 -9.10 -1.65 -13.93
N GLY A 116 -7.98 -2.38 -13.78
CA GLY A 116 -7.93 -3.70 -13.16
C GLY A 116 -8.54 -4.81 -14.01
N LEU A 117 -8.98 -5.87 -13.34
CA LEU A 117 -9.58 -7.05 -13.92
C LEU A 117 -11.10 -6.87 -14.01
N LYS A 118 -11.69 -7.12 -15.18
CA LYS A 118 -13.14 -7.01 -15.41
C LYS A 118 -13.72 -8.29 -15.97
N TYR A 119 -14.82 -8.76 -15.38
CA TYR A 119 -15.56 -9.93 -15.83
C TYR A 119 -16.81 -9.56 -16.64
N SER A 120 -17.17 -10.44 -17.62
CA SER A 120 -18.44 -10.36 -18.35
C SER A 120 -19.58 -10.97 -17.54
N GLY A 121 -20.74 -10.33 -17.56
CA GLY A 121 -21.92 -10.75 -16.79
C GLY A 121 -22.54 -12.11 -17.13
N ASN A 122 -22.10 -12.83 -18.19
CA ASN A 122 -22.73 -14.08 -18.61
C ASN A 122 -21.70 -15.12 -19.08
N VAL A 123 -21.16 -15.88 -18.14
CA VAL A 123 -20.25 -16.98 -18.44
C VAL A 123 -20.71 -18.26 -17.75
N GLY A 124 -21.41 -19.10 -18.53
CA GLY A 124 -21.71 -20.50 -18.16
C GLY A 124 -22.79 -20.71 -17.12
N MET A 125 -23.37 -21.93 -17.11
CA MET A 125 -24.31 -22.39 -16.09
C MET A 125 -23.64 -23.00 -14.87
N LYS A 126 -22.30 -23.14 -14.87
CA LYS A 126 -21.53 -23.78 -13.79
C LYS A 126 -20.80 -22.72 -12.96
N GLU A 127 -20.88 -22.88 -11.67
CA GLU A 127 -20.19 -22.00 -10.73
C GLU A 127 -18.70 -22.41 -10.63
N GLU A 128 -17.84 -21.69 -11.33
CA GLU A 128 -16.39 -21.82 -11.29
C GLU A 128 -15.81 -20.71 -10.44
N TYR A 129 -14.81 -21.03 -9.61
CA TYR A 129 -14.21 -20.08 -8.67
C TYR A 129 -12.79 -19.74 -9.08
N ASN A 130 -12.49 -18.46 -9.15
CA ASN A 130 -11.14 -17.94 -9.25
C ASN A 130 -10.71 -17.36 -7.91
N VAL A 131 -9.39 -17.23 -7.74
CA VAL A 131 -8.79 -16.59 -6.57
C VAL A 131 -7.87 -15.47 -7.06
N LEU A 132 -8.12 -14.25 -6.59
CA LEU A 132 -7.22 -13.12 -6.78
C LEU A 132 -6.38 -12.94 -5.51
N GLN A 133 -5.05 -12.96 -5.65
CA GLN A 133 -4.11 -12.78 -4.55
C GLN A 133 -3.22 -11.58 -4.80
N THR A 134 -3.09 -10.72 -3.80
CA THR A 134 -2.10 -9.63 -3.75
C THR A 134 -0.96 -10.03 -2.83
N PRO A 135 0.29 -10.03 -3.31
CA PRO A 135 1.44 -10.26 -2.45
C PRO A 135 1.73 -9.07 -1.54
N VAL A 136 2.78 -9.18 -0.72
CA VAL A 136 3.35 -8.04 0.02
C VAL A 136 3.66 -6.92 -0.97
N GLY A 137 3.29 -5.68 -0.64
CA GLY A 137 3.39 -4.52 -1.51
C GLY A 137 2.49 -4.62 -2.75
N GLY A 138 1.51 -5.53 -2.77
CA GLY A 138 0.55 -5.66 -3.85
C GLY A 138 -0.71 -4.85 -3.58
N PHE A 139 -1.32 -4.36 -4.64
CA PHE A 139 -2.63 -3.74 -4.64
C PHE A 139 -3.29 -4.06 -5.97
N TYR A 140 -4.57 -4.40 -5.95
CA TYR A 140 -5.26 -4.66 -7.20
C TYR A 140 -6.74 -4.34 -7.10
N HIS A 141 -7.37 -4.08 -8.24
CA HIS A 141 -8.79 -3.90 -8.25
C HIS A 141 -9.47 -4.75 -9.33
N LEU A 142 -10.72 -5.09 -9.09
CA LEU A 142 -11.48 -6.10 -9.79
C LEU A 142 -12.93 -5.66 -9.90
N GLU A 143 -13.53 -5.79 -11.08
CA GLU A 143 -14.98 -5.69 -11.29
C GLU A 143 -15.55 -7.08 -11.53
N LEU A 144 -16.38 -7.54 -10.58
CA LEU A 144 -17.06 -8.84 -10.65
C LEU A 144 -18.16 -8.86 -11.72
N SER A 145 -18.65 -10.06 -12.09
CA SER A 145 -19.66 -10.25 -13.13
C SER A 145 -21.01 -9.59 -12.87
N ASP A 146 -21.30 -9.22 -11.62
CA ASP A 146 -22.49 -8.46 -11.23
C ASP A 146 -22.28 -6.94 -11.24
N GLY A 147 -21.09 -6.47 -11.64
CA GLY A 147 -20.69 -5.07 -11.62
C GLY A 147 -20.23 -4.57 -10.24
N THR A 148 -20.11 -5.45 -9.24
CA THR A 148 -19.50 -5.13 -7.95
C THR A 148 -18.02 -4.83 -8.15
N ARG A 149 -17.53 -3.72 -7.61
CA ARG A 149 -16.11 -3.34 -7.64
C ARG A 149 -15.46 -3.68 -6.31
N VAL A 150 -14.28 -4.28 -6.39
CA VAL A 150 -13.49 -4.69 -5.23
C VAL A 150 -12.07 -4.17 -5.38
N TRP A 151 -11.57 -3.49 -4.37
CA TRP A 151 -10.16 -3.14 -4.24
C TRP A 151 -9.55 -4.07 -3.20
N LEU A 152 -8.46 -4.74 -3.56
CA LEU A 152 -7.76 -5.68 -2.71
C LEU A 152 -6.44 -5.08 -2.26
N ASN A 153 -6.23 -4.98 -0.94
CA ASN A 153 -5.02 -4.43 -0.33
C ASN A 153 -3.88 -5.46 -0.31
N ALA A 154 -2.69 -5.05 0.13
CA ALA A 154 -1.53 -5.95 0.21
C ALA A 154 -1.79 -7.17 1.11
N CYS A 155 -1.14 -8.30 0.80
CA CYS A 155 -1.25 -9.55 1.56
C CYS A 155 -2.69 -10.07 1.66
N SER A 156 -3.48 -9.96 0.59
CA SER A 156 -4.91 -10.32 0.62
C SER A 156 -5.28 -11.33 -0.46
N GLU A 157 -6.33 -12.08 -0.18
CA GLU A 157 -6.89 -13.10 -1.07
C GLU A 157 -8.41 -12.94 -1.15
N LEU A 158 -8.92 -12.89 -2.37
CA LEU A 158 -10.35 -12.91 -2.65
C LEU A 158 -10.68 -14.13 -3.51
N ARG A 159 -11.52 -15.04 -2.99
CA ARG A 159 -12.08 -16.15 -3.75
C ARG A 159 -13.52 -15.81 -4.15
N TYR A 160 -13.82 -15.87 -5.43
CA TYR A 160 -15.10 -15.44 -5.99
C TYR A 160 -15.50 -16.29 -7.19
N PRO A 161 -16.81 -16.47 -7.44
CA PRO A 161 -17.28 -17.16 -8.65
C PRO A 161 -17.11 -16.27 -9.88
N VAL A 162 -16.72 -16.84 -11.00
CA VAL A 162 -16.63 -16.18 -12.30
C VAL A 162 -17.99 -15.58 -12.71
N SER A 163 -19.08 -16.27 -12.35
CA SER A 163 -20.45 -15.82 -12.57
C SER A 163 -21.35 -16.19 -11.39
N PHE A 164 -22.16 -15.24 -10.93
CA PHE A 164 -23.14 -15.48 -9.84
C PHE A 164 -24.42 -16.14 -10.38
N VAL A 165 -24.45 -17.47 -10.39
CA VAL A 165 -25.59 -18.24 -10.91
C VAL A 165 -26.63 -18.57 -9.83
N ARG A 166 -26.33 -18.37 -8.55
CA ARG A 166 -27.22 -18.67 -7.41
C ARG A 166 -28.14 -17.50 -7.06
N LYS A 167 -29.09 -17.78 -6.15
CA LYS A 167 -29.97 -16.76 -5.56
C LYS A 167 -29.23 -15.79 -4.63
N GLU A 168 -27.96 -16.02 -4.35
CA GLU A 168 -27.07 -15.16 -3.58
C GLU A 168 -25.72 -14.98 -4.29
N ARG A 169 -25.04 -13.90 -4.00
CA ARG A 169 -23.70 -13.56 -4.50
C ARG A 169 -22.72 -13.69 -3.35
N ARG A 170 -21.83 -14.68 -3.39
CA ARG A 170 -20.93 -14.99 -2.26
C ARG A 170 -19.48 -14.93 -2.69
N VAL A 171 -18.65 -14.24 -1.89
CA VAL A 171 -17.20 -14.20 -2.01
C VAL A 171 -16.56 -14.52 -0.66
N MET A 172 -15.31 -14.97 -0.67
CA MET A 172 -14.54 -15.26 0.54
C MET A 172 -13.31 -14.36 0.55
N LEU A 173 -13.02 -13.72 1.69
CA LEU A 173 -11.91 -12.79 1.88
C LEU A 173 -10.99 -13.25 3.00
N LYS A 174 -9.67 -13.18 2.71
CA LYS A 174 -8.60 -13.14 3.72
C LYS A 174 -7.79 -11.87 3.47
N GLY A 175 -7.43 -11.12 4.50
CA GLY A 175 -6.74 -9.84 4.35
C GLY A 175 -7.70 -8.66 4.32
N GLU A 176 -7.46 -7.66 3.48
CA GLU A 176 -8.25 -6.43 3.44
C GLU A 176 -8.78 -6.11 2.05
N ALA A 177 -10.08 -5.83 1.98
CA ALA A 177 -10.71 -5.38 0.76
C ALA A 177 -11.79 -4.31 1.03
N TYR A 178 -11.87 -3.38 0.10
CA TYR A 178 -12.99 -2.46 0.00
C TYR A 178 -13.94 -2.92 -1.10
N PHE A 179 -15.22 -2.95 -0.77
CA PHE A 179 -16.29 -3.38 -1.65
C PHE A 179 -17.21 -2.21 -1.99
N GLN A 180 -17.50 -2.02 -3.27
CA GLN A 180 -18.58 -1.19 -3.77
C GLN A 180 -19.57 -2.12 -4.47
N VAL A 181 -20.53 -2.63 -3.69
CA VAL A 181 -21.43 -3.68 -4.15
C VAL A 181 -22.54 -3.10 -5.02
N SER A 182 -22.73 -3.69 -6.20
CA SER A 182 -23.86 -3.38 -7.09
C SER A 182 -25.19 -3.71 -6.43
N ARG A 183 -26.13 -2.75 -6.50
CA ARG A 183 -27.44 -2.87 -5.86
C ARG A 183 -28.29 -3.95 -6.53
N ASP A 184 -28.61 -4.99 -5.79
CA ASP A 184 -29.55 -6.05 -6.18
C ASP A 184 -30.24 -6.57 -4.92
N SER A 185 -31.48 -6.13 -4.70
CA SER A 185 -32.28 -6.54 -3.53
C SER A 185 -32.82 -7.96 -3.61
N SER A 186 -32.86 -8.54 -4.81
CA SER A 186 -33.35 -9.90 -5.04
C SER A 186 -32.26 -10.96 -4.78
N ARG A 187 -30.99 -10.60 -4.90
CA ARG A 187 -29.83 -11.47 -4.68
C ARG A 187 -28.84 -10.83 -3.72
N PRO A 188 -28.93 -11.10 -2.42
CA PRO A 188 -28.00 -10.57 -1.42
C PRO A 188 -26.54 -10.91 -1.77
N PHE A 189 -25.64 -9.98 -1.43
CA PHE A 189 -24.19 -10.18 -1.55
C PHE A 189 -23.62 -10.52 -0.18
N TYR A 190 -22.77 -11.55 -0.15
CA TYR A 190 -22.11 -12.02 1.07
C TYR A 190 -20.60 -11.93 0.94
N VAL A 191 -19.95 -11.35 1.96
CA VAL A 191 -18.50 -11.48 2.17
C VAL A 191 -18.28 -12.37 3.38
N GLN A 192 -17.64 -13.51 3.17
CA GLN A 192 -17.29 -14.45 4.21
C GLN A 192 -15.81 -14.32 4.56
N THR A 193 -15.49 -14.08 5.82
CA THR A 193 -14.15 -14.17 6.39
C THR A 193 -14.04 -15.43 7.25
N SER A 194 -12.94 -15.60 7.97
CA SER A 194 -12.79 -16.69 8.94
C SER A 194 -13.76 -16.58 10.11
N ARG A 195 -14.20 -15.36 10.48
CA ARG A 195 -14.97 -15.09 11.71
C ARG A 195 -16.26 -14.29 11.48
N GLN A 196 -16.46 -13.72 10.27
CA GLN A 196 -17.64 -12.92 9.94
C GLN A 196 -18.35 -13.46 8.69
N ASN A 197 -19.67 -13.36 8.69
CA ASN A 197 -20.50 -13.51 7.51
C ASN A 197 -21.27 -12.21 7.30
N ILE A 198 -20.84 -11.41 6.34
CA ILE A 198 -21.29 -10.05 6.08
C ILE A 198 -22.29 -10.07 4.93
N ARG A 199 -23.51 -9.56 5.16
CA ARG A 199 -24.59 -9.51 4.17
C ARG A 199 -24.95 -8.10 3.81
N VAL A 200 -25.03 -7.81 2.50
CA VAL A 200 -25.42 -6.50 1.95
C VAL A 200 -26.31 -6.64 0.72
N LEU A 201 -27.01 -5.56 0.32
CA LEU A 201 -27.86 -5.51 -0.87
C LEU A 201 -27.38 -4.50 -1.94
N GLY A 202 -26.43 -3.61 -1.57
CA GLY A 202 -25.92 -2.53 -2.42
C GLY A 202 -25.30 -1.47 -1.51
N THR A 203 -24.02 -1.60 -1.20
CA THR A 203 -23.37 -0.99 -0.04
C THR A 203 -21.91 -0.77 -0.36
N SER A 204 -21.32 0.30 0.16
CA SER A 204 -19.89 0.56 0.12
C SER A 204 -19.30 0.41 1.50
N PHE A 205 -18.33 -0.51 1.67
CA PHE A 205 -17.74 -0.84 2.97
C PHE A 205 -16.34 -1.46 2.82
N ASN A 206 -15.55 -1.37 3.89
CA ASN A 206 -14.24 -1.97 4.01
C ASN A 206 -14.28 -3.15 4.98
N VAL A 207 -13.59 -4.23 4.65
CA VAL A 207 -13.39 -5.39 5.54
C VAL A 207 -11.91 -5.63 5.68
N ARG A 208 -11.40 -5.65 6.92
CA ARG A 208 -10.02 -6.01 7.27
C ARG A 208 -10.06 -7.26 8.12
N SER A 209 -9.51 -8.36 7.61
CA SER A 209 -9.51 -9.69 8.22
C SER A 209 -8.20 -10.40 7.94
N TYR A 210 -7.08 -9.81 8.42
CA TYR A 210 -5.78 -10.45 8.37
C TYR A 210 -5.66 -11.53 9.46
N PRO A 211 -4.99 -12.65 9.20
CA PRO A 211 -4.70 -13.65 10.23
C PRO A 211 -3.99 -13.02 11.43
N ALA A 212 -4.37 -13.44 12.64
CA ALA A 212 -3.85 -12.95 13.92
C ALA A 212 -4.09 -11.46 14.24
N ASP A 213 -4.76 -10.70 13.36
CA ASP A 213 -5.18 -9.33 13.63
C ASP A 213 -6.62 -9.29 14.16
N GLN A 214 -6.97 -8.16 14.78
CA GLN A 214 -8.37 -7.83 15.04
C GLN A 214 -9.07 -7.57 13.70
N GLU A 215 -10.28 -8.10 13.53
CA GLU A 215 -11.06 -7.84 12.31
C GLU A 215 -11.88 -6.56 12.45
N TYR A 216 -11.94 -5.81 11.35
CA TYR A 216 -12.73 -4.59 11.25
C TYR A 216 -13.65 -4.63 10.03
N THR A 217 -14.91 -4.24 10.22
CA THR A 217 -15.82 -3.94 9.11
C THR A 217 -16.31 -2.52 9.25
N THR A 218 -15.94 -1.64 8.32
CA THR A 218 -16.27 -0.21 8.33
C THR A 218 -17.25 0.12 7.23
N LEU A 219 -18.38 0.72 7.59
CA LEU A 219 -19.42 1.08 6.64
C LEU A 219 -19.29 2.54 6.18
N GLU A 220 -19.14 2.72 4.86
CA GLU A 220 -19.13 4.04 4.22
C GLU A 220 -20.57 4.48 3.84
N SER A 221 -21.30 3.62 3.12
CA SER A 221 -22.65 3.95 2.67
C SER A 221 -23.52 2.70 2.54
N GLY A 222 -24.84 2.87 2.74
CA GLY A 222 -25.81 1.78 2.66
C GLY A 222 -26.12 1.16 4.03
N ARG A 223 -26.15 -0.19 4.09
CA ARG A 223 -26.43 -0.95 5.29
C ARG A 223 -25.72 -2.31 5.25
N VAL A 224 -25.13 -2.69 6.36
CA VAL A 224 -24.42 -3.98 6.52
C VAL A 224 -25.02 -4.75 7.67
N SER A 225 -25.35 -6.03 7.43
CA SER A 225 -25.68 -7.00 8.48
C SER A 225 -24.52 -7.98 8.60
N ILE A 226 -24.03 -8.22 9.82
CA ILE A 226 -22.87 -9.07 10.11
C ILE A 226 -23.27 -10.12 11.12
N HIS A 227 -23.08 -11.38 10.78
CA HIS A 227 -23.17 -12.49 11.72
C HIS A 227 -21.76 -12.87 12.20
N CYS A 228 -21.50 -12.76 13.50
CA CYS A 228 -20.21 -13.10 14.13
C CYS A 228 -20.43 -13.47 15.61
N LEU A 229 -19.61 -14.37 16.15
CA LEU A 229 -19.71 -14.87 17.53
C LEU A 229 -21.15 -15.26 17.95
N GLY A 230 -21.93 -15.86 17.01
CA GLY A 230 -23.30 -16.31 17.27
C GLY A 230 -24.35 -15.20 17.40
N GLN A 231 -24.03 -13.96 17.05
CA GLN A 231 -24.95 -12.82 17.09
C GLN A 231 -24.99 -12.05 15.78
N ASP A 232 -26.12 -11.37 15.54
CA ASP A 232 -26.32 -10.51 14.38
C ASP A 232 -26.12 -9.04 14.77
N CYS A 233 -25.28 -8.37 14.03
CA CYS A 233 -24.97 -6.94 14.19
C CYS A 233 -25.38 -6.17 12.94
N LEU A 234 -25.87 -4.95 13.11
CA LEU A 234 -26.25 -4.05 12.03
C LEU A 234 -25.42 -2.78 12.11
N LEU A 235 -24.75 -2.41 11.00
CA LEU A 235 -24.01 -1.16 10.88
C LEU A 235 -24.77 -0.11 10.09
N ARG A 236 -24.60 1.14 10.52
CA ARG A 236 -25.00 2.36 9.84
C ARG A 236 -23.78 3.06 9.25
N PRO A 237 -23.93 3.93 8.23
CA PRO A 237 -22.83 4.73 7.70
C PRO A 237 -22.07 5.49 8.80
N GLY A 238 -20.73 5.42 8.76
CA GLY A 238 -19.86 5.98 9.79
C GLY A 238 -19.70 5.12 11.03
N GLU A 239 -20.15 3.85 11.01
CA GLU A 239 -19.90 2.88 12.07
C GLU A 239 -18.89 1.80 11.63
N GLN A 240 -18.14 1.31 12.61
CA GLN A 240 -17.19 0.20 12.45
C GLN A 240 -17.47 -0.88 13.48
N LEU A 241 -17.62 -2.11 13.02
CA LEU A 241 -17.57 -3.28 13.88
C LEU A 241 -16.11 -3.69 14.08
N ARG A 242 -15.74 -3.88 15.33
CA ARG A 242 -14.44 -4.41 15.78
C ARG A 242 -14.67 -5.75 16.42
N LEU A 243 -14.05 -6.78 15.84
CA LEU A 243 -14.18 -8.18 16.29
C LEU A 243 -12.84 -8.66 16.81
N SER A 244 -12.83 -9.05 18.09
CA SER A 244 -11.75 -9.82 18.71
C SER A 244 -12.16 -11.30 18.86
N ASP A 245 -11.33 -12.12 19.48
CA ASP A 245 -11.66 -13.54 19.71
C ASP A 245 -12.86 -13.73 20.63
N THR A 246 -13.10 -12.78 21.52
CA THR A 246 -14.10 -12.89 22.59
C THR A 246 -15.15 -11.78 22.60
N SER A 247 -14.99 -10.73 21.78
CA SER A 247 -15.87 -9.57 21.86
C SER A 247 -16.16 -8.95 20.51
N VAL A 248 -17.35 -8.36 20.42
CA VAL A 248 -17.81 -7.55 19.30
C VAL A 248 -18.18 -6.18 19.83
N VAL A 249 -17.62 -5.12 19.24
CA VAL A 249 -17.92 -3.73 19.60
C VAL A 249 -18.22 -2.96 18.34
N ILE A 250 -19.28 -2.14 18.35
CA ILE A 250 -19.58 -1.19 17.28
C ILE A 250 -19.22 0.22 17.79
N VAL A 251 -18.42 0.94 17.02
CA VAL A 251 -17.95 2.28 17.35
C VAL A 251 -18.19 3.24 16.19
N PRO A 252 -18.53 4.51 16.46
CA PRO A 252 -18.56 5.53 15.43
C PRO A 252 -17.13 5.85 14.98
N VAL A 253 -16.93 5.99 13.66
CA VAL A 253 -15.64 6.31 13.07
C VAL A 253 -15.80 7.25 11.88
N ARG A 254 -14.71 7.92 11.51
CA ARG A 254 -14.60 8.55 10.20
C ARG A 254 -14.18 7.46 9.21
N SER A 255 -15.07 7.08 8.30
CA SER A 255 -14.81 5.99 7.35
C SER A 255 -13.57 6.25 6.49
N GLU A 256 -13.28 7.53 6.19
CA GLU A 256 -12.11 7.96 5.41
C GLU A 256 -10.79 7.43 5.99
N ASN A 257 -10.68 7.31 7.31
CA ASN A 257 -9.48 6.79 7.98
C ASN A 257 -9.21 5.32 7.65
N TYR A 258 -10.24 4.56 7.28
CA TYR A 258 -10.16 3.12 7.02
C TYR A 258 -10.26 2.74 5.54
N ILE A 259 -10.72 3.68 4.70
CA ILE A 259 -10.89 3.46 3.26
C ILE A 259 -9.90 4.28 2.41
N GLY A 260 -9.16 5.19 3.02
CA GLY A 260 -8.21 6.09 2.33
C GLY A 260 -7.18 5.35 1.50
N TRP A 261 -6.78 4.16 1.94
CA TRP A 261 -5.78 3.33 1.26
C TRP A 261 -6.15 3.00 -0.20
N LYS A 262 -7.43 2.82 -0.54
CA LYS A 262 -7.88 2.61 -1.93
C LYS A 262 -7.69 3.86 -2.80
N ASN A 263 -7.65 5.03 -2.19
CA ASN A 263 -7.39 6.32 -2.82
C ASN A 263 -5.91 6.74 -2.68
N GLN A 264 -5.02 5.78 -2.42
CA GLN A 264 -3.57 5.97 -2.34
C GLN A 264 -3.12 6.88 -1.17
N CYS A 265 -3.95 7.00 -0.14
CA CYS A 265 -3.67 7.81 1.04
C CYS A 265 -3.94 7.01 2.31
N TRP A 266 -3.04 7.06 3.27
CA TRP A 266 -3.30 6.61 4.62
C TRP A 266 -3.65 7.79 5.51
N VAL A 267 -4.70 7.63 6.29
CA VAL A 267 -5.17 8.62 7.26
C VAL A 267 -5.27 7.93 8.61
N TYR A 268 -4.39 8.29 9.52
CA TYR A 268 -4.39 7.80 10.89
C TYR A 268 -4.85 8.90 11.83
N ASP A 269 -5.81 8.58 12.68
CA ASP A 269 -6.36 9.48 13.67
C ASP A 269 -6.37 8.75 15.02
N ASN A 270 -5.46 9.12 15.90
CA ASN A 270 -5.28 8.49 17.21
C ASN A 270 -5.10 6.95 17.13
N CYS A 271 -4.34 6.48 16.15
CA CYS A 271 -4.09 5.07 15.88
C CYS A 271 -2.84 4.59 16.63
N MET A 272 -2.87 3.39 17.20
CA MET A 272 -1.67 2.81 17.82
C MET A 272 -0.59 2.57 16.76
N LEU A 273 0.67 2.91 17.07
CA LEU A 273 1.80 2.73 16.14
C LEU A 273 1.94 1.29 15.66
N LYS A 274 1.69 0.30 16.50
CA LYS A 274 1.72 -1.10 16.08
C LYS A 274 0.81 -1.43 14.89
N GLU A 275 -0.34 -0.75 14.76
CA GLU A 275 -1.23 -0.93 13.61
C GLU A 275 -0.70 -0.18 12.37
N VAL A 276 -0.11 1.00 12.57
CA VAL A 276 0.59 1.75 11.50
C VAL A 276 1.76 0.92 10.96
N PHE A 277 2.57 0.32 11.84
CA PHE A 277 3.71 -0.51 11.47
C PHE A 277 3.30 -1.72 10.62
N LYS A 278 2.24 -2.43 11.00
CA LYS A 278 1.69 -3.54 10.20
C LYS A 278 1.31 -3.12 8.78
N ASP A 279 0.77 -1.92 8.61
CA ASP A 279 0.43 -1.40 7.28
C ASP A 279 1.69 -1.06 6.47
N LEU A 280 2.73 -0.50 7.11
CA LEU A 280 4.02 -0.25 6.49
C LEU A 280 4.72 -1.55 6.07
N GLU A 281 4.75 -2.56 6.94
CA GLU A 281 5.33 -3.87 6.65
C GLU A 281 4.68 -4.50 5.42
N ARG A 282 3.35 -4.51 5.37
CA ARG A 282 2.60 -5.07 4.25
C ARG A 282 2.81 -4.30 2.94
N TRP A 283 2.99 -3.00 3.00
CA TRP A 283 3.08 -2.17 1.80
C TRP A 283 4.50 -2.00 1.27
N TYR A 284 5.47 -1.77 2.17
CA TYR A 284 6.86 -1.55 1.78
C TYR A 284 7.69 -2.84 1.77
N ASN A 285 7.12 -3.96 2.20
CA ASN A 285 7.83 -5.23 2.35
C ASN A 285 9.05 -5.07 3.27
N VAL A 286 8.83 -4.55 4.45
CA VAL A 286 9.81 -4.36 5.52
C VAL A 286 9.39 -5.16 6.74
N GLN A 287 10.33 -5.39 7.65
CA GLN A 287 10.11 -5.92 8.98
C GLN A 287 10.39 -4.81 9.99
N ILE A 288 9.46 -4.58 10.91
CA ILE A 288 9.60 -3.53 11.93
C ILE A 288 9.73 -4.19 13.30
N GLU A 289 10.85 -3.92 13.96
CA GLU A 289 11.14 -4.37 15.29
C GLU A 289 11.13 -3.20 16.28
N LEU A 290 10.73 -3.47 17.51
CA LEU A 290 10.66 -2.50 18.58
C LEU A 290 11.64 -2.93 19.68
N GLU A 291 12.60 -2.07 20.04
CA GLU A 291 13.45 -2.31 21.23
C GLU A 291 12.61 -2.34 22.51
N ASP A 292 11.50 -1.62 22.53
CA ASP A 292 10.55 -1.55 23.63
C ASP A 292 9.13 -1.61 23.08
N GLU A 293 8.37 -2.63 23.45
CA GLU A 293 6.98 -2.87 23.04
C GLU A 293 6.05 -1.69 23.34
N SER A 294 6.37 -0.86 24.33
CA SER A 294 5.60 0.34 24.67
C SER A 294 5.58 1.39 23.55
N ILE A 295 6.54 1.37 22.63
CA ILE A 295 6.56 2.19 21.42
C ILE A 295 5.33 1.87 20.56
N GLY A 296 5.00 0.61 20.39
CA GLY A 296 3.85 0.15 19.64
C GLY A 296 2.50 0.60 20.21
N LEU A 297 2.46 0.92 21.50
CA LEU A 297 1.26 1.43 22.19
C LEU A 297 1.07 2.95 22.05
N ARG A 298 2.08 3.69 21.55
CA ARG A 298 1.96 5.12 21.29
C ARG A 298 0.90 5.38 20.21
N HIS A 299 0.20 6.50 20.36
CA HIS A 299 -0.80 6.92 19.40
C HIS A 299 -0.19 7.88 18.37
N PHE A 300 -0.56 7.68 17.13
CA PHE A 300 -0.12 8.46 15.99
C PHE A 300 -1.33 9.08 15.29
N THR A 301 -1.22 10.36 14.94
CA THR A 301 -2.16 11.06 14.08
C THR A 301 -1.37 11.70 12.95
N GLY A 302 -1.73 11.38 11.72
CA GLY A 302 -1.06 11.87 10.53
C GLY A 302 -1.65 11.29 9.25
N ASN A 303 -1.28 11.88 8.13
CA ASN A 303 -1.64 11.37 6.82
C ASN A 303 -0.43 11.43 5.88
N PHE A 304 -0.33 10.44 4.99
CA PHE A 304 0.70 10.40 3.95
C PHE A 304 0.22 9.57 2.76
N ARG A 305 0.86 9.81 1.61
CA ARG A 305 0.55 9.06 0.40
C ARG A 305 1.19 7.69 0.44
N ARG A 306 0.52 6.68 -0.04
CA ARG A 306 1.04 5.30 -0.07
C ARG A 306 2.31 5.15 -0.92
N TYR A 307 2.53 6.05 -1.87
CA TYR A 307 3.72 6.05 -2.75
C TYR A 307 4.84 7.00 -2.28
N ASP A 308 4.72 7.61 -1.10
CA ASP A 308 5.81 8.39 -0.53
C ASP A 308 7.01 7.49 -0.24
N ASN A 309 8.21 8.09 -0.21
CA ASN A 309 9.41 7.37 0.21
C ASN A 309 9.27 6.96 1.68
N ILE A 310 9.63 5.71 1.99
CA ILE A 310 9.49 5.19 3.36
C ILE A 310 10.24 6.06 4.38
N ASN A 311 11.41 6.61 4.03
CA ASN A 311 12.18 7.48 4.93
C ASN A 311 11.37 8.70 5.37
N THR A 312 10.61 9.31 4.44
CA THR A 312 9.71 10.43 4.77
C THR A 312 8.64 10.02 5.78
N VAL A 313 8.10 8.82 5.62
CA VAL A 313 7.09 8.28 6.54
C VAL A 313 7.70 8.01 7.92
N LEU A 314 8.89 7.38 7.96
CA LEU A 314 9.62 7.09 9.20
C LEU A 314 10.04 8.37 9.93
N GLU A 315 10.49 9.39 9.22
CA GLU A 315 10.81 10.71 9.78
C GLU A 315 9.58 11.34 10.46
N MET A 316 8.42 11.32 9.80
CA MET A 316 7.18 11.83 10.38
C MET A 316 6.79 11.07 11.66
N ILE A 317 6.88 9.74 11.64
CA ILE A 317 6.61 8.91 12.82
C ILE A 317 7.61 9.25 13.94
N GLY A 318 8.91 9.32 13.62
CA GLY A 318 9.97 9.65 14.57
C GLY A 318 9.80 11.01 15.23
N LEU A 319 9.29 11.99 14.50
CA LEU A 319 9.00 13.35 15.02
C LEU A 319 7.76 13.34 15.93
N VAL A 320 6.66 12.74 15.48
CA VAL A 320 5.38 12.79 16.20
C VAL A 320 5.39 11.89 17.44
N ALA A 321 5.97 10.71 17.34
CA ALA A 321 6.02 9.75 18.45
C ALA A 321 7.23 9.91 19.38
N HIS A 322 8.18 10.79 19.05
CA HIS A 322 9.44 11.00 19.77
C HIS A 322 10.30 9.73 19.85
N VAL A 323 10.38 8.97 18.78
CA VAL A 323 11.21 7.77 18.64
C VAL A 323 12.32 7.98 17.60
N LYS A 324 13.39 7.17 17.71
CA LYS A 324 14.41 7.03 16.67
C LYS A 324 14.12 5.78 15.86
N TYR A 325 14.74 5.67 14.71
CA TYR A 325 14.72 4.46 13.92
C TYR A 325 16.08 4.25 13.23
N GLU A 326 16.42 3.00 13.01
CA GLU A 326 17.56 2.56 12.22
C GLU A 326 17.06 1.63 11.14
N VAL A 327 17.64 1.73 9.93
CA VAL A 327 17.24 0.93 8.76
C VAL A 327 18.44 0.09 8.32
N GLU A 328 18.32 -1.21 8.39
CA GLU A 328 19.34 -2.15 7.93
C GLU A 328 18.70 -3.11 6.91
N GLY A 329 18.93 -2.83 5.62
CA GLY A 329 18.27 -3.56 4.54
C GLY A 329 16.77 -3.33 4.51
N ARG A 330 15.99 -4.33 4.86
CA ARG A 330 14.52 -4.28 4.99
C ARG A 330 14.04 -4.35 6.43
N GLU A 331 14.95 -4.38 7.36
CA GLU A 331 14.68 -4.37 8.79
C GLU A 331 14.75 -2.94 9.32
N ILE A 332 13.78 -2.55 10.12
CA ILE A 332 13.64 -1.21 10.70
C ILE A 332 13.45 -1.40 12.20
N VAL A 333 14.39 -0.90 13.00
CA VAL A 333 14.34 -0.99 14.44
C VAL A 333 13.97 0.36 15.01
N PHE A 334 12.91 0.42 15.82
CA PHE A 334 12.51 1.62 16.54
C PHE A 334 12.97 1.57 18.00
N SER A 335 13.55 2.68 18.47
CA SER A 335 13.99 2.89 19.83
C SER A 335 13.54 4.24 20.38
N TRP A 336 13.60 4.42 21.72
CA TRP A 336 13.34 5.73 22.32
C TRP A 336 14.47 6.74 22.00
N LYS A 337 14.10 8.02 21.90
CA LYS A 337 15.09 9.13 21.75
C LYS A 337 15.86 9.35 23.03
#